data_26f8afc13a81c59822c196caea4d64a1
#
_entry.id   26f8afc13a81c59822c196caea4d64a1
#
_cell.length_a   1.000
_cell.length_b   1.000
_cell.length_c   1.000
_cell.angle_alpha   90.00
_cell.angle_beta   90.00
_cell.angle_gamma   90.00
#
_symmetry.space_group_name_H-M   'P 1'
#
loop_
_entity.id
_entity.type
_entity.pdbx_description
1 polymer ?
#
loop_
_entity_poly.entity_id
_entity_poly.type
_entity_poly.pdbx_seq_one_letter_code
_entity_poly.pdbx_strand_id
1 'polypeptide(L)'
;GPARAATWKRTPTVIVCSDAPLVKSEVKKAVQFWKDLGYLFFRTQYKYDPLNKCNQTDPVGYIVIHLVKQDLKIADDTLAVTHFYVDNDHQEVEWAIIYVKPDIRETVLEHEIGHALGFLHYNQINHLMNQTWTQGGWDTEGLQAARR
;
A
#
# COMPACT_ATOMS: atom_id res chain seq x y z
N GLY A 1 0.00 14.68 -12.58
CA GLY A 1 -0.26 13.45 -11.82
C GLY A 1 0.10 13.58 -10.36
N PRO A 2 -0.07 12.52 -9.57
CA PRO A 2 0.19 12.58 -8.14
C PRO A 2 1.68 12.78 -7.84
N ALA A 3 1.97 13.54 -6.78
CA ALA A 3 3.33 13.66 -6.27
C ALA A 3 3.77 12.34 -5.65
N ARG A 4 5.07 12.09 -5.67
CA ARG A 4 5.67 10.91 -5.07
C ARG A 4 6.73 11.36 -4.06
N ALA A 5 6.52 11.06 -2.77
CA ALA A 5 7.38 11.52 -1.70
C ALA A 5 8.73 10.81 -1.69
N ALA A 6 8.78 9.55 -2.10
CA ALA A 6 9.98 8.72 -2.05
C ALA A 6 9.81 7.47 -2.93
N THR A 7 10.91 6.75 -3.15
CA THR A 7 10.91 5.48 -3.88
C THR A 7 11.57 4.41 -3.04
N TRP A 8 11.28 3.15 -3.33
CA TRP A 8 11.94 2.04 -2.64
C TRP A 8 13.36 1.87 -3.17
N LYS A 9 14.31 1.79 -2.25
CA LYS A 9 15.70 1.42 -2.59
C LYS A 9 15.80 -0.03 -3.01
N ARG A 10 15.19 -0.91 -2.21
CA ARG A 10 15.13 -2.35 -2.47
C ARG A 10 13.74 -2.71 -2.94
N THR A 11 13.67 -3.79 -3.72
CA THR A 11 12.37 -4.35 -4.11
C THR A 11 11.69 -4.92 -2.85
N PRO A 12 10.51 -4.39 -2.47
CA PRO A 12 9.87 -4.81 -1.23
C PRO A 12 9.20 -6.18 -1.34
N THR A 13 9.11 -6.86 -0.21
CA THR A 13 8.25 -8.03 -0.04
C THR A 13 6.94 -7.58 0.59
N VAL A 14 5.83 -8.06 0.05
CA VAL A 14 4.50 -7.83 0.63
C VAL A 14 4.15 -8.99 1.55
N ILE A 15 3.82 -8.69 2.80
CA ILE A 15 3.32 -9.68 3.75
C ILE A 15 1.89 -9.32 4.14
N VAL A 16 0.98 -10.28 3.97
CA VAL A 16 -0.38 -10.20 4.49
C VAL A 16 -0.42 -10.96 5.80
N CYS A 17 -0.68 -10.24 6.90
CA CYS A 17 -0.69 -10.83 8.23
C CYS A 17 -1.93 -11.71 8.44
N SER A 18 -1.86 -12.61 9.42
CA SER A 18 -2.94 -13.59 9.66
C SER A 18 -4.27 -12.92 10.04
N ASP A 19 -4.20 -11.73 10.66
CA ASP A 19 -5.39 -10.96 11.07
C ASP A 19 -6.02 -10.15 9.94
N ALA A 20 -5.36 -9.99 8.80
CA ALA A 20 -5.86 -9.15 7.71
C ALA A 20 -7.13 -9.77 7.10
N PRO A 21 -8.22 -8.99 7.03
CA PRO A 21 -9.51 -9.48 6.53
C PRO A 21 -9.55 -9.47 4.99
N LEU A 22 -8.57 -10.09 4.37
CA LEU A 22 -8.39 -10.10 2.92
C LEU A 22 -8.24 -11.53 2.43
N VAL A 23 -8.86 -11.86 1.31
CA VAL A 23 -8.62 -13.13 0.66
C VAL A 23 -7.41 -13.02 -0.28
N LYS A 24 -6.79 -14.15 -0.54
CA LYS A 24 -5.56 -14.19 -1.33
C LYS A 24 -5.72 -13.59 -2.72
N SER A 25 -6.86 -13.81 -3.37
CA SER A 25 -7.12 -13.29 -4.71
C SER A 25 -7.18 -11.77 -4.75
N GLU A 26 -7.73 -11.13 -3.71
CA GLU A 26 -7.76 -9.66 -3.61
C GLU A 26 -6.34 -9.09 -3.55
N VAL A 27 -5.48 -9.72 -2.75
CA VAL A 27 -4.08 -9.28 -2.59
C VAL A 27 -3.32 -9.47 -3.89
N LYS A 28 -3.47 -10.63 -4.52
CA LYS A 28 -2.82 -10.90 -5.82
C LYS A 28 -3.22 -9.90 -6.88
N LYS A 29 -4.52 -9.59 -6.95
CA LYS A 29 -5.05 -8.62 -7.90
C LYS A 29 -4.43 -7.24 -7.68
N ALA A 30 -4.35 -6.79 -6.42
CA ALA A 30 -3.81 -5.47 -6.09
C ALA A 30 -2.31 -5.37 -6.41
N VAL A 31 -1.54 -6.39 -6.06
CA VAL A 31 -0.11 -6.42 -6.38
C VAL A 31 0.10 -6.48 -7.89
N GLN A 32 -0.68 -7.29 -8.61
CA GLN A 32 -0.57 -7.40 -10.06
C GLN A 32 -0.91 -6.08 -10.75
N PHE A 33 -1.89 -5.34 -10.22
CA PHE A 33 -2.23 -4.01 -10.73
C PHE A 33 -0.99 -3.11 -10.78
N TRP A 34 -0.21 -3.07 -9.71
CA TRP A 34 1.01 -2.25 -9.66
C TRP A 34 2.16 -2.82 -10.47
N LYS A 35 2.25 -4.16 -10.56
CA LYS A 35 3.22 -4.79 -11.48
C LYS A 35 2.94 -4.40 -12.93
N ASP A 36 1.67 -4.34 -13.32
CA ASP A 36 1.28 -3.93 -14.67
C ASP A 36 1.63 -2.47 -14.96
N LEU A 37 1.76 -1.65 -13.92
CA LEU A 37 2.25 -0.28 -14.04
C LEU A 37 3.79 -0.18 -14.03
N GLY A 38 4.49 -1.31 -13.94
CA GLY A 38 5.94 -1.39 -14.04
C GLY A 38 6.69 -1.51 -12.71
N TYR A 39 5.98 -1.69 -11.59
CA TYR A 39 6.62 -1.83 -10.28
C TYR A 39 7.03 -3.26 -10.00
N LEU A 40 8.10 -3.42 -9.22
CA LEU A 40 8.64 -4.71 -8.85
C LEU A 40 8.36 -5.00 -7.38
N PHE A 41 8.00 -6.24 -7.10
CA PHE A 41 7.87 -6.78 -5.75
C PHE A 41 8.68 -8.07 -5.70
N PHE A 42 9.43 -8.27 -4.61
CA PHE A 42 10.26 -9.48 -4.50
C PHE A 42 9.39 -10.71 -4.28
N ARG A 43 8.48 -10.64 -3.32
CA ARG A 43 7.53 -11.72 -2.99
C ARG A 43 6.23 -11.12 -2.47
N THR A 44 5.16 -11.92 -2.55
CA THR A 44 3.91 -11.70 -1.83
C THR A 44 3.67 -12.93 -0.96
N GLN A 45 3.69 -12.74 0.36
CA GLN A 45 3.52 -13.80 1.35
C GLN A 45 2.15 -13.64 2.01
N TYR A 46 1.23 -14.54 1.68
CA TYR A 46 -0.14 -14.48 2.20
C TYR A 46 -0.24 -15.32 3.46
N LYS A 47 -0.47 -14.65 4.60
CA LYS A 47 -0.62 -15.27 5.93
C LYS A 47 0.55 -16.22 6.26
N TYR A 48 1.74 -15.81 5.85
CA TYR A 48 2.99 -16.51 6.07
C TYR A 48 4.06 -15.49 6.41
N ASP A 49 4.56 -15.53 7.65
CA ASP A 49 5.44 -14.52 8.21
C ASP A 49 6.55 -15.17 9.05
N PRO A 50 7.48 -15.90 8.41
CA PRO A 50 8.51 -16.66 9.16
C PRO A 50 9.49 -15.78 9.92
N LEU A 51 9.65 -14.50 9.53
CA LEU A 51 10.55 -13.57 10.20
C LEU A 51 9.83 -12.65 11.18
N ASN A 52 8.56 -12.91 11.46
CA ASN A 52 7.76 -12.16 12.43
C ASN A 52 7.66 -10.66 12.11
N LYS A 53 7.58 -10.31 10.83
CA LYS A 53 7.48 -8.91 10.39
C LYS A 53 6.18 -8.25 10.81
N CYS A 54 5.12 -9.04 10.95
CA CYS A 54 3.82 -8.53 11.38
C CYS A 54 3.83 -7.96 12.81
N ASN A 55 4.79 -8.31 13.62
CA ASN A 55 4.93 -7.82 15.00
C ASN A 55 6.08 -6.82 15.17
N GLN A 56 6.70 -6.37 14.10
CA GLN A 56 7.75 -5.35 14.16
C GLN A 56 7.17 -3.97 13.94
N THR A 57 7.70 -2.98 14.65
CA THR A 57 7.33 -1.58 14.44
C THR A 57 7.94 -1.00 13.19
N ASP A 58 9.13 -1.47 12.81
CA ASP A 58 9.88 -1.00 11.64
C ASP A 58 10.27 -2.19 10.76
N PRO A 59 9.33 -2.75 9.98
CA PRO A 59 9.61 -3.93 9.15
C PRO A 59 10.38 -3.54 7.88
N VAL A 60 11.64 -3.15 8.03
CA VAL A 60 12.48 -2.66 6.93
C VAL A 60 12.52 -3.67 5.79
N GLY A 61 12.26 -3.19 4.58
CA GLY A 61 12.22 -4.01 3.36
C GLY A 61 10.86 -4.58 3.02
N TYR A 62 9.83 -4.30 3.82
CA TYR A 62 8.51 -4.94 3.70
C TYR A 62 7.38 -3.94 3.61
N ILE A 63 6.35 -4.34 2.88
CA ILE A 63 5.01 -3.76 2.93
C ILE A 63 4.15 -4.77 3.69
N VAL A 64 3.73 -4.40 4.90
CA VAL A 64 3.01 -5.31 5.80
C VAL A 64 1.54 -4.88 5.87
N ILE A 65 0.62 -5.82 5.69
CA ILE A 65 -0.82 -5.53 5.67
C ILE A 65 -1.49 -6.20 6.87
N HIS A 66 -2.10 -5.38 7.71
CA HIS A 66 -2.77 -5.77 8.96
C HIS A 66 -4.25 -5.41 8.96
N LEU A 67 -5.01 -6.06 9.82
CA LEU A 67 -6.27 -5.51 10.30
C LEU A 67 -5.98 -4.25 11.12
N VAL A 68 -6.82 -3.22 10.97
CA VAL A 68 -6.70 -2.02 11.78
C VAL A 68 -6.78 -2.37 13.28
N LYS A 69 -5.87 -1.78 14.07
CA LYS A 69 -5.82 -2.00 15.52
C LYS A 69 -6.75 -1.03 16.24
N GLN A 70 -7.29 -1.47 17.39
CA GLN A 70 -8.25 -0.66 18.16
C GLN A 70 -7.63 0.64 18.69
N ASP A 71 -6.34 0.65 18.98
CA ASP A 71 -5.63 1.83 19.46
C ASP A 71 -5.22 2.79 18.36
N LEU A 72 -5.32 2.37 17.10
CA LEU A 72 -5.06 3.23 15.95
C LEU A 72 -6.30 4.07 15.69
N LYS A 73 -6.18 5.39 15.88
CA LYS A 73 -7.30 6.31 15.67
C LYS A 73 -7.41 6.65 14.19
N ILE A 74 -8.39 6.07 13.53
CA ILE A 74 -8.75 6.45 12.16
C ILE A 74 -10.24 6.82 12.11
N ALA A 75 -10.58 7.74 11.22
CA ALA A 75 -11.95 8.24 11.10
C ALA A 75 -12.89 7.10 10.68
N ASP A 76 -14.17 7.20 11.11
CA ASP A 76 -15.17 6.16 10.86
C ASP A 76 -15.41 5.92 9.37
N ASP A 77 -15.26 6.95 8.54
CA ASP A 77 -15.43 6.87 7.08
C ASP A 77 -14.17 6.49 6.33
N THR A 78 -13.03 6.33 7.03
CA THR A 78 -11.77 5.90 6.45
C THR A 78 -11.74 4.37 6.38
N LEU A 79 -11.49 3.81 5.20
CA LEU A 79 -11.52 2.36 4.97
C LEU A 79 -10.19 1.68 5.27
N ALA A 80 -9.10 2.41 5.13
CA ALA A 80 -7.74 1.90 5.37
C ALA A 80 -6.78 3.08 5.52
N VAL A 81 -5.60 2.81 6.05
CA VAL A 81 -4.54 3.81 6.18
C VAL A 81 -3.17 3.15 5.99
N THR A 82 -2.25 3.87 5.39
CA THR A 82 -0.88 3.43 5.20
C THR A 82 0.06 4.33 5.97
N HIS A 83 0.92 3.72 6.79
CA HIS A 83 2.06 4.38 7.41
C HIS A 83 3.33 3.93 6.70
N PHE A 84 4.20 4.86 6.34
CA PHE A 84 5.48 4.50 5.75
C PHE A 84 6.58 5.41 6.30
N TYR A 85 7.79 4.88 6.30
CA TYR A 85 8.96 5.60 6.77
C TYR A 85 9.89 5.90 5.61
N VAL A 86 10.29 7.17 5.50
CA VAL A 86 11.17 7.66 4.45
C VAL A 86 12.51 8.03 5.05
N ASP A 87 13.59 7.52 4.47
CA ASP A 87 14.92 8.04 4.70
C ASP A 87 15.04 9.36 3.93
N ASN A 88 14.99 10.47 4.65
CA ASN A 88 14.99 11.80 4.03
C ASN A 88 16.30 12.15 3.35
N ASP A 89 17.42 11.55 3.77
CA ASP A 89 18.72 11.83 3.14
C ASP A 89 18.76 11.29 1.70
N HIS A 90 18.05 10.19 1.44
CA HIS A 90 18.06 9.52 0.14
C HIS A 90 16.71 9.53 -0.54
N GLN A 91 15.66 10.06 0.09
CA GLN A 91 14.29 10.02 -0.43
C GLN A 91 13.84 8.61 -0.76
N GLU A 92 14.12 7.68 0.16
CA GLU A 92 13.82 6.26 -0.02
C GLU A 92 12.86 5.76 1.04
N VAL A 93 11.86 4.96 0.61
CA VAL A 93 10.97 4.28 1.53
C VAL A 93 11.70 3.08 2.12
N GLU A 94 11.71 2.98 3.43
CA GLU A 94 12.35 1.87 4.14
C GLU A 94 11.37 0.77 4.51
N TRP A 95 10.15 1.13 4.88
CA TRP A 95 9.08 0.18 5.19
C TRP A 95 7.73 0.86 5.06
N ALA A 96 6.69 0.05 4.90
CA ALA A 96 5.31 0.52 4.92
C ALA A 96 4.42 -0.49 5.64
N ILE A 97 3.42 0.01 6.37
CA ILE A 97 2.40 -0.81 7.02
C ILE A 97 1.04 -0.29 6.59
N ILE A 98 0.23 -1.17 6.03
CA ILE A 98 -1.14 -0.89 5.61
C ILE A 98 -2.08 -1.50 6.64
N TYR A 99 -2.96 -0.68 7.22
CA TYR A 99 -4.00 -1.10 8.12
C TYR A 99 -5.34 -1.04 7.40
N VAL A 100 -6.05 -2.17 7.34
CA VAL A 100 -7.34 -2.25 6.64
C VAL A 100 -8.47 -2.56 7.63
N LYS A 101 -9.61 -1.92 7.43
CA LYS A 101 -10.84 -2.27 8.13
C LYS A 101 -11.48 -3.49 7.46
N PRO A 102 -12.34 -4.26 8.18
CA PRO A 102 -13.18 -5.26 7.53
C PRO A 102 -14.03 -4.63 6.41
N ASP A 103 -14.35 -5.43 5.40
CA ASP A 103 -15.24 -5.02 4.30
C ASP A 103 -14.73 -3.81 3.51
N ILE A 104 -13.42 -3.77 3.24
CA ILE A 104 -12.89 -2.75 2.33
C ILE A 104 -13.50 -2.94 0.94
N ARG A 105 -13.70 -1.82 0.25
CA ARG A 105 -14.31 -1.77 -1.07
C ARG A 105 -13.26 -1.90 -2.15
N GLU A 106 -13.71 -2.13 -3.39
CA GLU A 106 -12.78 -2.19 -4.52
C GLU A 106 -11.98 -0.88 -4.64
N THR A 107 -10.81 -0.94 -5.22
CA THR A 107 -9.79 0.10 -5.35
C THR A 107 -9.04 0.43 -4.06
N VAL A 108 -9.55 0.10 -2.88
CA VAL A 108 -8.95 0.53 -1.61
C VAL A 108 -7.56 -0.06 -1.43
N LEU A 109 -7.39 -1.37 -1.63
CA LEU A 109 -6.07 -1.99 -1.44
C LEU A 109 -5.05 -1.48 -2.47
N GLU A 110 -5.46 -1.31 -3.73
CA GLU A 110 -4.62 -0.72 -4.76
C GLU A 110 -4.19 0.70 -4.40
N HIS A 111 -5.12 1.51 -3.89
CA HIS A 111 -4.85 2.87 -3.42
C HIS A 111 -3.82 2.87 -2.28
N GLU A 112 -4.00 2.00 -1.28
CA GLU A 112 -3.07 1.92 -0.14
C GLU A 112 -1.69 1.44 -0.56
N ILE A 113 -1.58 0.50 -1.47
CA ILE A 113 -0.28 0.09 -2.03
C ILE A 113 0.38 1.29 -2.75
N GLY A 114 -0.40 2.12 -3.40
CA GLY A 114 0.10 3.37 -3.98
C GLY A 114 0.80 4.25 -2.95
N HIS A 115 0.19 4.43 -1.77
CA HIS A 115 0.83 5.13 -0.66
C HIS A 115 2.11 4.41 -0.19
N ALA A 116 2.08 3.09 -0.09
CA ALA A 116 3.26 2.31 0.30
C ALA A 116 4.41 2.48 -0.71
N LEU A 117 4.10 2.72 -1.98
CA LEU A 117 5.08 3.02 -3.02
C LEU A 117 5.54 4.49 -3.02
N GLY A 118 4.98 5.32 -2.13
CA GLY A 118 5.38 6.70 -1.94
C GLY A 118 4.46 7.73 -2.57
N PHE A 119 3.39 7.33 -3.24
CA PHE A 119 2.47 8.29 -3.87
C PHE A 119 1.58 8.99 -2.85
N LEU A 120 1.37 10.28 -3.05
CA LEU A 120 0.47 11.09 -2.27
C LEU A 120 -0.92 11.14 -2.92
N HIS A 121 -1.88 11.76 -2.24
CA HIS A 121 -3.22 11.94 -2.80
C HIS A 121 -3.19 12.80 -4.06
N TYR A 122 -4.09 12.46 -4.98
CA TYR A 122 -4.32 13.22 -6.20
C TYR A 122 -5.83 13.27 -6.46
N ASN A 123 -6.44 14.40 -6.15
CA ASN A 123 -7.90 14.52 -6.04
C ASN A 123 -8.57 14.85 -7.37
N GLN A 124 -8.18 14.14 -8.42
CA GLN A 124 -8.86 14.17 -9.70
C GLN A 124 -9.95 13.10 -9.72
N ILE A 125 -11.11 13.45 -10.28
CA ILE A 125 -12.26 12.52 -10.42
C ILE A 125 -11.81 11.25 -11.13
N ASN A 126 -12.23 10.12 -10.61
CA ASN A 126 -11.94 8.76 -11.11
C ASN A 126 -10.50 8.32 -10.94
N HIS A 127 -9.63 9.13 -10.35
CA HIS A 127 -8.22 8.74 -10.16
C HIS A 127 -8.08 7.79 -8.96
N LEU A 128 -7.17 6.81 -9.10
CA LEU A 128 -6.92 5.83 -8.04
C LEU A 128 -6.46 6.50 -6.73
N MET A 129 -5.62 7.54 -6.81
CA MET A 129 -5.09 8.21 -5.63
C MET A 129 -5.96 9.34 -5.11
N ASN A 130 -7.22 9.43 -5.54
CA ASN A 130 -8.16 10.38 -4.97
C ASN A 130 -8.39 10.04 -3.49
N GLN A 131 -8.33 11.05 -2.64
CA GLN A 131 -8.53 10.90 -1.19
C GLN A 131 -9.92 10.39 -0.84
N THR A 132 -10.92 10.81 -1.60
CA THR A 132 -12.32 10.46 -1.38
C THR A 132 -12.71 9.26 -2.22
N TRP A 133 -13.03 8.14 -1.58
CA TRP A 133 -13.31 6.89 -2.29
C TRP A 133 -14.42 7.03 -3.33
N THR A 134 -15.50 7.75 -3.00
CA THR A 134 -16.65 7.94 -3.91
C THR A 134 -16.29 8.77 -5.15
N GLN A 135 -15.23 9.55 -5.12
CA GLN A 135 -14.77 10.37 -6.25
C GLN A 135 -13.58 9.75 -6.99
N GLY A 136 -13.01 8.68 -6.45
CA GLY A 136 -11.91 7.96 -7.05
C GLY A 136 -12.37 6.89 -8.01
N GLY A 137 -11.43 6.17 -8.58
CA GLY A 137 -11.68 5.07 -9.50
C GLY A 137 -10.40 4.42 -9.95
N TRP A 138 -10.35 3.98 -11.20
CA TRP A 138 -9.25 3.18 -11.72
C TRP A 138 -8.27 3.96 -12.62
N ASP A 139 -8.44 5.28 -12.77
CA ASP A 139 -7.53 6.07 -13.58
C ASP A 139 -6.15 6.13 -12.92
N THR A 140 -5.12 5.97 -13.73
CA THR A 140 -3.73 5.80 -13.28
C THR A 140 -2.77 6.85 -13.80
N GLU A 141 -3.28 7.98 -14.27
CA GLU A 141 -2.44 9.06 -14.79
C GLU A 141 -1.33 9.40 -13.79
N GLY A 142 -0.09 9.38 -14.25
CA GLY A 142 1.07 9.68 -13.44
C GLY A 142 1.56 8.58 -12.51
N LEU A 143 0.94 7.37 -12.53
CA LEU A 143 1.32 6.27 -11.65
C LEU A 143 2.27 5.26 -12.30
N GLN A 144 2.52 5.35 -13.60
CA GLN A 144 3.42 4.43 -14.28
C GLN A 144 4.84 4.57 -13.76
N ALA A 145 5.53 3.44 -13.62
CA ALA A 145 6.94 3.46 -13.26
C ALA A 145 7.77 4.12 -14.35
N ALA A 146 8.82 4.84 -13.95
CA ALA A 146 9.73 5.45 -14.91
C ALA A 146 10.40 4.37 -15.77
N ARG A 147 10.51 4.62 -17.07
CA ARG A 147 11.25 3.74 -17.99
C ARG A 147 12.74 3.88 -17.73
N ARG A 148 13.39 2.76 -17.79
CA ARG A 148 14.87 2.71 -17.72
C ARG A 148 15.47 2.58 -19.09
#